data_187071077b13c4ae07f442c61491bc48
#
_entry.id   187071077b13c4ae07f442c61491bc48
#
_cell.length_a   1.000
_cell.length_b   1.000
_cell.length_c   1.000
_cell.angle_alpha   90.00
_cell.angle_beta   90.00
_cell.angle_gamma   90.00
#
_symmetry.space_group_name_H-M   'P 1'
#
loop_
_entity.id
_entity.type
_entity.pdbx_description
1 polymer ?
#
loop_
_entity_poly.entity_id
_entity_poly.type
_entity_poly.pdbx_seq_one_letter_code
_entity_poly.pdbx_strand_id
1 'polypeptide(L)'
;MANQGGRDLERMIIQEKLASSPFLAGASLPLEQVTSKRFRAGQIISDKPSGVSSVGMIVSGRVEVYSVALDGKDVQLNALTAGECFGVCNLMASAELETVLRCGEETEVLYIPKAVLLSCMEQDAGLAMRYAALCNRKLQFLLRRIELLTMQSCRGRLIAHLLEQQDEKGVVRLAGSREDLA
;
A
#
# COMPACT_ATOMS: atom_id res chain seq x y z
N MET A 1 36.42 13.53 -2.85
CA MET A 1 35.41 14.54 -2.39
C MET A 1 34.18 14.67 -3.29
N ALA A 2 34.17 14.23 -4.54
CA ALA A 2 33.03 14.38 -5.46
C ALA A 2 31.82 13.45 -5.21
N ASN A 3 31.91 12.43 -4.36
CA ASN A 3 30.84 11.42 -4.18
C ASN A 3 29.95 11.65 -2.93
N GLN A 4 30.27 12.63 -2.10
CA GLN A 4 29.51 12.89 -0.86
C GLN A 4 28.26 13.74 -1.13
N GLY A 5 28.36 14.77 -1.94
CA GLY A 5 27.22 15.62 -2.31
C GLY A 5 26.10 14.88 -3.07
N GLY A 6 26.45 13.89 -3.90
CA GLY A 6 25.46 13.06 -4.60
C GLY A 6 24.66 12.16 -3.66
N ARG A 7 25.32 11.57 -2.66
CA ARG A 7 24.65 10.73 -1.65
C ARG A 7 23.75 11.55 -0.71
N ASP A 8 24.17 12.75 -0.36
CA ASP A 8 23.38 13.63 0.52
C ASP A 8 22.11 14.11 -0.20
N LEU A 9 22.20 14.44 -1.48
CA LEU A 9 21.05 14.79 -2.30
C LEU A 9 20.06 13.59 -2.46
N GLU A 10 20.58 12.40 -2.71
CA GLU A 10 19.77 11.18 -2.82
C GLU A 10 19.05 10.86 -1.51
N ARG A 11 19.71 11.00 -0.36
CA ARG A 11 19.09 10.87 0.97
C ARG A 11 17.99 11.89 1.21
N MET A 12 18.19 13.14 0.87
CA MET A 12 17.17 14.18 0.99
C MET A 12 15.93 13.84 0.15
N ILE A 13 16.11 13.40 -1.09
CA ILE A 13 15.02 13.01 -1.98
C ILE A 13 14.25 11.82 -1.40
N ILE A 14 14.92 10.79 -0.88
CA ILE A 14 14.28 9.64 -0.26
C ILE A 14 13.49 10.08 0.97
N GLN A 15 14.04 10.94 1.81
CA GLN A 15 13.37 11.42 3.01
C GLN A 15 12.12 12.26 2.71
N GLU A 16 12.18 13.11 1.69
CA GLU A 16 11.02 13.86 1.20
C GLU A 16 9.92 12.93 0.70
N LYS A 17 10.28 11.89 -0.07
CA LYS A 17 9.33 10.88 -0.53
C LYS A 17 8.68 10.12 0.63
N LEU A 18 9.46 9.70 1.62
CA LEU A 18 8.95 9.00 2.82
C LEU A 18 7.95 9.86 3.62
N ALA A 19 8.12 11.18 3.62
CA ALA A 19 7.24 12.11 4.30
C ALA A 19 5.80 12.13 3.74
N SER A 20 5.60 11.67 2.49
CA SER A 20 4.28 11.54 1.88
C SER A 20 3.45 10.40 2.46
N SER A 21 4.08 9.44 3.14
CA SER A 21 3.38 8.30 3.75
C SER A 21 2.97 8.60 5.20
N PRO A 22 1.67 8.54 5.55
CA PRO A 22 1.22 8.69 6.94
C PRO A 22 1.85 7.68 7.91
N PHE A 23 2.33 6.55 7.41
CA PHE A 23 3.01 5.53 8.20
C PHE A 23 4.47 5.89 8.45
N LEU A 24 5.19 6.34 7.41
CA LEU A 24 6.65 6.50 7.45
C LEU A 24 7.09 7.94 7.72
N ALA A 25 6.17 8.90 7.69
CA ALA A 25 6.47 10.31 7.94
C ALA A 25 7.15 10.50 9.31
N GLY A 26 8.30 11.17 9.30
CA GLY A 26 9.10 11.44 10.50
C GLY A 26 9.85 10.23 11.07
N ALA A 27 9.82 9.06 10.42
CA ALA A 27 10.61 7.90 10.85
C ALA A 27 12.10 8.09 10.59
N SER A 28 12.93 7.80 11.59
CA SER A 28 14.39 7.79 11.44
C SER A 28 14.85 6.46 10.84
N LEU A 29 14.80 6.36 9.50
CA LEU A 29 15.23 5.17 8.77
C LEU A 29 16.69 5.31 8.29
N PRO A 30 17.48 4.21 8.28
CA PRO A 30 18.79 4.17 7.64
C PRO A 30 18.59 4.21 6.11
N LEU A 31 18.64 5.42 5.53
CA LEU A 31 18.26 5.69 4.14
C LEU A 31 19.13 4.94 3.11
N GLU A 32 20.33 4.53 3.48
CA GLU A 32 21.22 3.68 2.68
C GLU A 32 20.69 2.25 2.47
N GLN A 33 19.73 1.83 3.27
CA GLN A 33 19.06 0.52 3.16
C GLN A 33 17.69 0.63 2.44
N VAL A 34 17.27 1.83 2.11
CA VAL A 34 16.05 2.08 1.32
C VAL A 34 16.41 2.07 -0.16
N THR A 35 15.71 1.28 -0.96
CA THR A 35 15.95 1.19 -2.41
C THR A 35 14.77 1.69 -3.20
N SER A 36 15.01 2.53 -4.22
CA SER A 36 13.99 2.98 -5.17
C SER A 36 13.99 2.09 -6.41
N LYS A 37 12.80 1.70 -6.87
CA LYS A 37 12.61 0.99 -8.14
C LYS A 37 11.45 1.57 -8.91
N ARG A 38 11.58 1.60 -10.25
CA ARG A 38 10.51 2.00 -11.17
C ARG A 38 10.02 0.81 -11.96
N PHE A 39 8.73 0.77 -12.19
CA PHE A 39 8.04 -0.31 -12.87
C PHE A 39 7.10 0.26 -13.93
N ARG A 40 6.90 -0.49 -15.01
CA ARG A 40 5.97 -0.14 -16.08
C ARG A 40 4.56 -0.60 -15.74
N ALA A 41 3.55 0.01 -16.37
CA ALA A 41 2.18 -0.48 -16.33
C ALA A 41 2.09 -1.97 -16.70
N GLY A 42 1.25 -2.72 -15.97
CA GLY A 42 1.06 -4.17 -16.15
C GLY A 42 2.13 -5.05 -15.49
N GLN A 43 3.23 -4.49 -15.01
CA GLN A 43 4.32 -5.27 -14.43
C GLN A 43 3.91 -5.83 -13.07
N ILE A 44 4.19 -7.13 -12.85
CA ILE A 44 4.02 -7.78 -11.54
C ILE A 44 5.24 -7.46 -10.69
N ILE A 45 4.98 -7.06 -9.46
CA ILE A 45 6.00 -6.73 -8.45
C ILE A 45 5.83 -7.61 -7.22
N SER A 46 6.84 -7.63 -6.35
CA SER A 46 6.85 -8.44 -5.13
C SER A 46 7.25 -7.57 -3.93
N ASP A 47 6.77 -7.95 -2.76
CA ASP A 47 7.27 -7.44 -1.46
C ASP A 47 8.61 -8.05 -1.05
N LYS A 48 9.19 -8.93 -1.91
CA LYS A 48 10.51 -9.53 -1.72
C LYS A 48 11.48 -9.16 -2.87
N PRO A 49 11.80 -7.87 -3.06
CA PRO A 49 12.74 -7.50 -4.09
C PRO A 49 14.10 -8.17 -3.84
N SER A 50 14.62 -8.89 -4.86
CA SER A 50 15.89 -9.63 -4.74
C SER A 50 15.91 -10.65 -3.58
N GLY A 51 14.75 -11.21 -3.19
CA GLY A 51 14.61 -12.19 -2.12
C GLY A 51 14.57 -11.60 -0.70
N VAL A 52 14.64 -10.29 -0.54
CA VAL A 52 14.59 -9.62 0.77
C VAL A 52 13.16 -9.19 1.09
N SER A 53 12.58 -9.76 2.15
CA SER A 53 11.25 -9.37 2.63
C SER A 53 11.24 -7.87 3.01
N SER A 54 10.36 -7.11 2.39
CA SER A 54 10.34 -5.64 2.46
C SER A 54 8.92 -5.10 2.50
N VAL A 55 8.79 -3.90 3.02
CA VAL A 55 7.61 -3.07 2.82
C VAL A 55 7.88 -2.16 1.63
N GLY A 56 6.97 -2.14 0.66
CA GLY A 56 7.01 -1.21 -0.45
C GLY A 56 6.10 -0.02 -0.21
N MET A 57 6.63 1.20 -0.30
CA MET A 57 5.87 2.45 -0.31
C MET A 57 5.76 2.98 -1.73
N ILE A 58 4.57 3.28 -2.18
CA ILE A 58 4.32 3.86 -3.50
C ILE A 58 4.64 5.35 -3.45
N VAL A 59 5.59 5.78 -4.27
CA VAL A 59 5.96 7.20 -4.44
C VAL A 59 5.05 7.87 -5.46
N SER A 60 4.83 7.19 -6.58
CA SER A 60 3.96 7.63 -7.66
C SER A 60 3.37 6.41 -8.37
N GLY A 61 2.25 6.60 -9.04
CA GLY A 61 1.57 5.53 -9.74
C GLY A 61 0.56 4.78 -8.87
N ARG A 62 0.19 3.56 -9.32
CA ARG A 62 -0.87 2.74 -8.72
C ARG A 62 -0.48 1.27 -8.74
N VAL A 63 -0.70 0.59 -7.61
CA VAL A 63 -0.50 -0.86 -7.46
C VAL A 63 -1.83 -1.53 -7.11
N GLU A 64 -2.25 -2.45 -7.94
CA GLU A 64 -3.44 -3.28 -7.74
C GLU A 64 -3.03 -4.55 -6.99
N VAL A 65 -3.79 -4.88 -5.95
CA VAL A 65 -3.54 -6.04 -5.08
C VAL A 65 -4.59 -7.10 -5.39
N TYR A 66 -4.14 -8.29 -5.79
CA TYR A 66 -5.00 -9.43 -6.09
C TYR A 66 -4.74 -10.60 -5.15
N SER A 67 -5.77 -11.37 -4.89
CA SER A 67 -5.69 -12.73 -4.35
C SER A 67 -6.01 -13.69 -5.46
N VAL A 68 -5.26 -14.79 -5.53
CA VAL A 68 -5.60 -15.89 -6.43
C VAL A 68 -6.60 -16.79 -5.69
N ALA A 69 -7.82 -16.86 -6.18
CA ALA A 69 -8.83 -17.75 -5.63
C ALA A 69 -8.52 -19.22 -6.00
N LEU A 70 -9.06 -20.18 -5.23
CA LEU A 70 -8.85 -21.61 -5.46
C LEU A 70 -9.33 -22.08 -6.84
N ASP A 71 -10.26 -21.36 -7.47
CA ASP A 71 -10.75 -21.62 -8.84
C ASP A 71 -9.86 -21.00 -9.92
N GLY A 72 -8.72 -20.39 -9.54
CA GLY A 72 -7.76 -19.76 -10.43
C GLY A 72 -8.15 -18.37 -10.92
N LYS A 73 -9.22 -17.79 -10.40
CA LYS A 73 -9.62 -16.41 -10.73
C LYS A 73 -8.90 -15.40 -9.87
N ASP A 74 -8.39 -14.35 -10.49
CA ASP A 74 -7.83 -13.22 -9.79
C ASP A 74 -8.96 -12.34 -9.22
N VAL A 75 -8.95 -12.18 -7.90
CA VAL A 75 -9.88 -11.28 -7.21
C VAL A 75 -9.14 -10.04 -6.77
N GLN A 76 -9.51 -8.89 -7.30
CA GLN A 76 -8.93 -7.63 -6.88
C GLN A 76 -9.37 -7.31 -5.44
N LEU A 77 -8.41 -7.29 -4.52
CA LEU A 77 -8.65 -6.98 -3.12
C LEU A 77 -8.66 -5.48 -2.88
N ASN A 78 -7.72 -4.75 -3.47
CA ASN A 78 -7.53 -3.32 -3.27
C ASN A 78 -6.70 -2.70 -4.39
N ALA A 79 -6.69 -1.37 -4.47
CA ALA A 79 -5.73 -0.59 -5.24
C ALA A 79 -5.05 0.41 -4.30
N LEU A 80 -3.73 0.49 -4.39
CA LEU A 80 -2.89 1.35 -3.57
C LEU A 80 -2.31 2.46 -4.45
N THR A 81 -2.23 3.67 -3.89
CA THR A 81 -1.76 4.88 -4.56
C THR A 81 -0.58 5.51 -3.81
N ALA A 82 -0.10 6.66 -4.27
CA ALA A 82 1.03 7.36 -3.66
C ALA A 82 0.84 7.59 -2.15
N GLY A 83 1.89 7.37 -1.37
CA GLY A 83 1.91 7.42 0.09
C GLY A 83 1.46 6.13 0.79
N GLU A 84 0.80 5.21 0.08
CA GLU A 84 0.36 3.94 0.64
C GLU A 84 1.44 2.85 0.56
N CYS A 85 1.28 1.83 1.42
CA CYS A 85 2.27 0.75 1.55
C CYS A 85 1.64 -0.63 1.34
N PHE A 86 2.38 -1.50 0.64
CA PHE A 86 2.12 -2.95 0.57
C PHE A 86 3.16 -3.75 1.37
N GLY A 87 2.92 -5.04 1.59
CA GLY A 87 3.78 -5.90 2.42
C GLY A 87 3.63 -5.67 3.93
N VAL A 88 2.87 -4.65 4.35
CA VAL A 88 2.71 -4.28 5.77
C VAL A 88 1.98 -5.35 6.59
N CYS A 89 1.06 -6.11 5.99
CA CYS A 89 0.36 -7.18 6.69
C CYS A 89 1.30 -8.34 7.06
N ASN A 90 2.36 -8.53 6.27
CA ASN A 90 3.38 -9.57 6.49
C ASN A 90 4.49 -9.12 7.46
N LEU A 91 4.50 -7.84 7.90
CA LEU A 91 5.59 -7.28 8.71
C LEU A 91 5.76 -8.00 10.04
N MET A 92 4.65 -8.34 10.72
CA MET A 92 4.64 -9.05 12.01
C MET A 92 3.91 -10.40 11.94
N ALA A 93 3.54 -10.85 10.75
CA ALA A 93 2.81 -12.10 10.60
C ALA A 93 3.73 -13.30 10.75
N SER A 94 3.22 -14.36 11.38
CA SER A 94 3.88 -15.68 11.47
C SER A 94 3.72 -16.50 10.18
N ALA A 95 2.62 -16.27 9.45
CA ALA A 95 2.37 -16.83 8.13
C ALA A 95 2.17 -15.71 7.11
N GLU A 96 2.83 -15.81 5.96
CA GLU A 96 2.74 -14.78 4.93
C GLU A 96 1.41 -14.88 4.19
N LEU A 97 0.80 -13.73 3.97
CA LEU A 97 -0.35 -13.59 3.07
C LEU A 97 0.17 -13.44 1.64
N GLU A 98 -0.09 -14.45 0.81
CA GLU A 98 0.28 -14.42 -0.60
C GLU A 98 -0.71 -13.55 -1.37
N THR A 99 -0.17 -12.50 -2.00
CA THR A 99 -0.92 -11.61 -2.88
C THR A 99 -0.12 -11.32 -4.13
N VAL A 100 -0.82 -11.13 -5.24
CA VAL A 100 -0.22 -10.66 -6.49
C VAL A 100 -0.35 -9.15 -6.53
N LEU A 101 0.76 -8.47 -6.77
CA LEU A 101 0.85 -7.01 -6.88
C LEU A 101 1.13 -6.65 -8.35
N ARG A 102 0.25 -5.90 -8.99
CA ARG A 102 0.39 -5.46 -10.38
C ARG A 102 0.37 -3.94 -10.47
N CYS A 103 1.31 -3.36 -11.19
CA CYS A 103 1.32 -1.92 -11.47
C CYS A 103 0.21 -1.59 -12.48
N GLY A 104 -0.75 -0.76 -12.11
CA GLY A 104 -1.82 -0.30 -13.00
C GLY A 104 -1.34 0.76 -13.99
N GLU A 105 -0.28 1.48 -13.64
CA GLU A 105 0.38 2.51 -14.45
C GLU A 105 1.89 2.53 -14.16
N GLU A 106 2.65 3.45 -14.75
CA GLU A 106 4.06 3.64 -14.40
C GLU A 106 4.18 4.00 -12.92
N THR A 107 4.93 3.19 -12.17
CA THR A 107 4.94 3.25 -10.70
C THR A 107 6.36 3.31 -10.16
N GLU A 108 6.61 4.23 -9.23
CA GLU A 108 7.83 4.27 -8.44
C GLU A 108 7.57 3.76 -7.03
N VAL A 109 8.42 2.87 -6.54
CA VAL A 109 8.30 2.24 -5.21
C VAL A 109 9.61 2.39 -4.44
N LEU A 110 9.51 2.82 -3.18
CA LEU A 110 10.58 2.70 -2.19
C LEU A 110 10.40 1.40 -1.41
N TYR A 111 11.45 0.58 -1.38
CA TYR A 111 11.49 -0.66 -0.61
C TYR A 111 12.30 -0.46 0.66
N ILE A 112 11.71 -0.81 1.79
CA ILE A 112 12.34 -0.78 3.11
C ILE A 112 12.38 -2.22 3.63
N PRO A 113 13.56 -2.81 3.90
CA PRO A 113 13.66 -4.16 4.44
C PRO A 113 12.85 -4.32 5.73
N LYS A 114 12.13 -5.44 5.86
CA LYS A 114 11.33 -5.77 7.03
C LYS A 114 12.13 -5.67 8.34
N ALA A 115 13.35 -6.22 8.35
CA ALA A 115 14.22 -6.20 9.54
C ALA A 115 14.56 -4.76 9.98
N VAL A 116 14.78 -3.85 9.02
CA VAL A 116 15.05 -2.44 9.30
C VAL A 116 13.84 -1.76 9.95
N LEU A 117 12.65 -1.96 9.39
CA LEU A 117 11.43 -1.39 9.96
C LEU A 117 11.15 -1.90 11.36
N LEU A 118 11.32 -3.20 11.61
CA LEU A 118 11.13 -3.79 12.93
C LEU A 118 12.10 -3.19 13.94
N SER A 119 13.40 -3.11 13.62
CA SER A 119 14.39 -2.49 14.49
C SER A 119 14.11 -1.01 14.77
N CYS A 120 13.66 -0.26 13.76
CA CYS A 120 13.27 1.15 13.97
C CYS A 120 12.02 1.28 14.86
N MET A 121 11.04 0.38 14.74
CA MET A 121 9.84 0.39 15.58
C MET A 121 10.12 0.03 17.04
N GLU A 122 11.16 -0.78 17.32
CA GLU A 122 11.62 -1.07 18.67
C GLU A 122 12.19 0.18 19.36
N GLN A 123 12.73 1.12 18.59
CA GLN A 123 13.38 2.34 19.07
C GLN A 123 12.48 3.57 19.01
N ASP A 124 11.48 3.57 18.12
CA ASP A 124 10.52 4.67 17.88
C ASP A 124 9.08 4.20 18.13
N ALA A 125 8.59 4.44 19.36
CA ALA A 125 7.19 4.16 19.71
C ALA A 125 6.19 4.90 18.80
N GLY A 126 6.54 6.09 18.27
CA GLY A 126 5.71 6.84 17.34
C GLY A 126 5.54 6.09 16.00
N LEU A 127 6.60 5.48 15.47
CA LEU A 127 6.54 4.64 14.29
C LEU A 127 5.69 3.39 14.54
N ALA A 128 5.86 2.73 15.69
CA ALA A 128 5.05 1.57 16.08
C ALA A 128 3.56 1.93 16.19
N MET A 129 3.22 3.08 16.75
CA MET A 129 1.83 3.55 16.83
C MET A 129 1.24 3.89 15.46
N ARG A 130 2.02 4.47 14.55
CA ARG A 130 1.59 4.72 13.17
C ARG A 130 1.37 3.40 12.40
N TYR A 131 2.20 2.39 12.65
CA TYR A 131 1.98 1.04 12.13
C TYR A 131 0.66 0.43 12.65
N ALA A 132 0.40 0.49 13.95
CA ALA A 132 -0.85 0.01 14.54
C ALA A 132 -2.08 0.74 13.95
N ALA A 133 -1.99 2.06 13.76
CA ALA A 133 -3.03 2.84 13.12
C ALA A 133 -3.25 2.43 11.65
N LEU A 134 -2.17 2.12 10.91
CA LEU A 134 -2.26 1.60 9.54
C LEU A 134 -2.95 0.22 9.50
N CYS A 135 -2.59 -0.69 10.41
CA CYS A 135 -3.22 -2.01 10.52
C CYS A 135 -4.72 -1.88 10.84
N ASN A 136 -5.08 -0.98 11.75
CA ASN A 136 -6.47 -0.70 12.12
C ASN A 136 -7.29 -0.19 10.92
N ARG A 137 -6.75 0.75 10.13
CA ARG A 137 -7.41 1.20 8.88
C ARG A 137 -7.62 0.07 7.89
N LYS A 138 -6.62 -0.80 7.70
CA LYS A 138 -6.77 -1.98 6.82
C LYS A 138 -7.81 -2.95 7.35
N LEU A 139 -7.88 -3.18 8.66
CA LEU A 139 -8.90 -4.01 9.29
C LEU A 139 -10.30 -3.42 9.08
N GLN A 140 -10.49 -2.13 9.33
CA GLN A 140 -11.77 -1.45 9.10
C GLN A 140 -12.22 -1.55 7.63
N PHE A 141 -11.28 -1.36 6.69
CA PHE A 141 -11.56 -1.55 5.27
C PHE A 141 -12.04 -2.98 4.96
N LEU A 142 -11.37 -4.00 5.50
CA LEU A 142 -11.76 -5.40 5.29
C LEU A 142 -13.12 -5.73 5.91
N LEU A 143 -13.38 -5.26 7.13
CA LEU A 143 -14.68 -5.45 7.79
C LEU A 143 -15.81 -4.83 6.96
N ARG A 144 -15.58 -3.62 6.46
CA ARG A 144 -16.56 -2.95 5.58
C ARG A 144 -16.80 -3.73 4.30
N ARG A 145 -15.76 -4.27 3.70
CA ARG A 145 -15.88 -5.10 2.49
C ARG A 145 -16.66 -6.39 2.77
N ILE A 146 -16.45 -7.03 3.93
CA ILE A 146 -17.20 -8.20 4.35
C ILE A 146 -18.68 -7.84 4.53
N GLU A 147 -19.02 -6.72 5.18
CA GLU A 147 -20.39 -6.24 5.31
C GLU A 147 -21.06 -6.10 3.94
N LEU A 148 -20.40 -5.44 2.98
CA LEU A 148 -20.92 -5.29 1.62
C LEU A 148 -21.14 -6.64 0.92
N LEU A 149 -20.22 -7.59 1.06
CA LEU A 149 -20.32 -8.90 0.44
C LEU A 149 -21.41 -9.78 1.09
N THR A 150 -21.70 -9.58 2.37
CA THR A 150 -22.74 -10.35 3.09
C THR A 150 -24.15 -9.78 2.91
N MET A 151 -24.30 -8.60 2.33
CA MET A 151 -25.62 -8.06 1.98
C MET A 151 -26.33 -8.94 0.94
N GLN A 152 -27.51 -9.44 1.26
CA GLN A 152 -28.29 -10.35 0.39
C GLN A 152 -28.79 -9.68 -0.89
N SER A 153 -28.96 -8.37 -0.91
CA SER A 153 -29.53 -7.61 -2.02
C SER A 153 -28.47 -6.84 -2.81
N CYS A 154 -28.34 -7.12 -4.11
CA CYS A 154 -27.49 -6.33 -5.02
C CYS A 154 -27.84 -4.83 -4.97
N ARG A 155 -29.14 -4.49 -4.85
CA ARG A 155 -29.60 -3.11 -4.71
C ARG A 155 -29.08 -2.48 -3.41
N GLY A 156 -29.08 -3.23 -2.30
CA GLY A 156 -28.52 -2.76 -1.02
C GLY A 156 -27.01 -2.52 -1.10
N ARG A 157 -26.27 -3.42 -1.75
CA ARG A 157 -24.83 -3.25 -1.99
C ARG A 157 -24.52 -2.01 -2.81
N LEU A 158 -25.25 -1.79 -3.89
CA LEU A 158 -25.07 -0.61 -4.75
C LEU A 158 -25.37 0.68 -3.98
N ILE A 159 -26.47 0.74 -3.22
CA ILE A 159 -26.84 1.91 -2.42
C ILE A 159 -25.76 2.20 -1.37
N ALA A 160 -25.27 1.19 -0.65
CA ALA A 160 -24.23 1.35 0.35
C ALA A 160 -22.94 1.87 -0.28
N HIS A 161 -22.54 1.33 -1.43
CA HIS A 161 -21.35 1.78 -2.17
C HIS A 161 -21.48 3.24 -2.65
N LEU A 162 -22.64 3.63 -3.17
CA LEU A 162 -22.90 5.00 -3.60
C LEU A 162 -22.88 6.00 -2.42
N LEU A 163 -23.46 5.61 -1.28
CA LEU A 163 -23.45 6.44 -0.06
C LEU A 163 -22.03 6.67 0.48
N GLU A 164 -21.14 5.69 0.35
CA GLU A 164 -19.74 5.82 0.77
C GLU A 164 -18.93 6.76 -0.12
N GLN A 165 -19.29 6.89 -1.39
CA GLN A 165 -18.63 7.79 -2.35
C GLN A 165 -19.24 9.19 -2.39
N GLN A 166 -20.23 9.46 -1.55
CA GLN A 166 -20.89 10.74 -1.46
C GLN A 166 -19.97 11.78 -0.80
N ASP A 167 -19.78 12.93 -1.45
CA ASP A 167 -19.09 14.07 -0.85
C ASP A 167 -19.99 14.79 0.18
N GLU A 168 -19.44 15.78 0.89
CA GLU A 168 -20.17 16.58 1.89
C GLU A 168 -21.41 17.29 1.32
N LYS A 169 -21.53 17.38 0.00
CA LYS A 169 -22.66 17.98 -0.72
C LYS A 169 -23.69 16.97 -1.22
N GLY A 170 -23.48 15.69 -0.91
CA GLY A 170 -24.35 14.62 -1.37
C GLY A 170 -24.13 14.18 -2.82
N VAL A 171 -23.03 14.57 -3.45
CA VAL A 171 -22.72 14.24 -4.84
C VAL A 171 -21.83 13.02 -4.88
N VAL A 172 -22.22 12.00 -5.64
CA VAL A 172 -21.43 10.81 -5.93
C VAL A 172 -20.73 10.98 -7.29
N ARG A 173 -19.41 10.89 -7.30
CA ARG A 173 -18.62 10.85 -8.53
C ARG A 173 -18.11 9.44 -8.74
N LEU A 174 -18.67 8.74 -9.71
CA LEU A 174 -18.24 7.39 -10.05
C LEU A 174 -16.92 7.46 -10.84
N ALA A 175 -15.86 6.89 -10.28
CA ALA A 175 -14.59 6.69 -10.97
C ALA A 175 -14.60 5.27 -11.57
N GLY A 176 -15.26 5.09 -12.72
CA GLY A 176 -15.31 3.80 -13.40
C GLY A 176 -16.50 3.66 -14.36
N SER A 177 -16.52 2.55 -15.09
CA SER A 177 -17.63 2.20 -15.97
C SER A 177 -18.80 1.58 -15.19
N ARG A 178 -19.95 1.40 -15.84
CA ARG A 178 -21.10 0.66 -15.25
C ARG A 178 -20.76 -0.80 -14.96
N GLU A 179 -19.77 -1.37 -15.66
CA GLU A 179 -19.30 -2.74 -15.50
C GLU A 179 -18.48 -2.91 -14.21
N ASP A 180 -17.82 -1.83 -13.75
CA ASP A 180 -17.06 -1.82 -12.49
C ASP A 180 -17.98 -1.76 -11.25
N LEU A 181 -19.28 -1.50 -11.44
CA LEU A 181 -20.30 -1.44 -10.40
C LEU A 181 -21.12 -2.73 -10.26
N ALA A 182 -20.95 -3.69 -11.15
CA ALA A 182 -21.68 -4.95 -11.17
C ALA A 182 -20.94 -6.06 -10.45
#